data_4cd90f18aec708f921647bac8b23706f
#
_entry.id   4cd90f18aec708f921647bac8b23706f
#
_cell.length_a   1.000
_cell.length_b   1.000
_cell.length_c   1.000
_cell.angle_alpha   90.00
_cell.angle_beta   90.00
_cell.angle_gamma   90.00
#
_symmetry.space_group_name_H-M   'P 1'
#
loop_
_entity.id
_entity.type
_entity.pdbx_description
1 polymer ?
#
loop_
_entity_poly.entity_id
_entity_poly.type
_entity_poly.pdbx_seq_one_letter_code
_entity_poly.pdbx_strand_id
1 'polypeptide(L)'
;MARDLLKGAVEGRFFRGNLHCHSSRSDGLLGPEEVVVAYRDAGYDFLCLSDHFEEEYGWRVTDTRALRDENFTTILGAELSSAPWEERNAYWVTAAGLPPDFGAPPADDHAEAIRRAADLGAFVVMLHPGLNNLPLAAADGLPALDAVHAVEVYNHNCAMAALPDRSNGAYMLDGLLEKGHKVLVNAGDDAHFGHPRDRFGGWVEVYCDQLDPDALLDSLKAGRYYWTQGPELQELLVDGDRLRVQTSDAYAISLTTGGDRWLCGSERHGEGVAPTTEAEFDLAPFRGSYCRVAVVDPTGRRAWSNPIWP
;
A
#
# COMPACT_ATOMS: atom_id res chain seq x y z
N MET A 1 -4.84 13.69 25.00
CA MET A 1 -3.98 12.54 25.30
C MET A 1 -3.18 12.23 24.06
N ALA A 2 -1.88 12.00 24.23
CA ALA A 2 -1.01 11.59 23.14
C ALA A 2 -1.47 10.26 22.52
N ARG A 3 -1.42 10.15 21.20
CA ARG A 3 -1.81 8.94 20.44
C ARG A 3 -0.74 8.62 19.41
N ASP A 4 -0.19 7.41 19.46
CA ASP A 4 0.66 6.87 18.38
C ASP A 4 -0.24 6.40 17.22
N LEU A 5 -0.06 6.97 16.05
CA LEU A 5 -0.89 6.68 14.86
C LEU A 5 -0.52 5.35 14.21
N LEU A 6 0.70 4.87 14.41
CA LEU A 6 1.14 3.56 13.87
C LEU A 6 0.63 2.40 14.71
N LYS A 7 0.59 2.57 16.05
CA LYS A 7 0.34 1.49 17.00
C LYS A 7 -1.08 1.52 17.58
N GLY A 8 -1.67 2.71 17.65
CA GLY A 8 -2.96 2.89 18.33
C GLY A 8 -2.89 2.52 19.81
N ALA A 9 -3.88 1.77 20.29
CA ALA A 9 -3.94 1.24 21.65
C ALA A 9 -3.68 -0.27 21.71
N VAL A 10 -3.06 -0.85 20.67
CA VAL A 10 -2.76 -2.28 20.56
C VAL A 10 -1.37 -2.55 21.10
N GLU A 11 -1.20 -3.62 21.86
CA GLU A 11 0.11 -4.18 22.19
C GLU A 11 0.50 -5.18 21.10
N GLY A 12 1.69 -5.03 20.51
CA GLY A 12 2.10 -5.87 19.39
C GLY A 12 3.49 -5.55 18.86
N ARG A 13 3.73 -5.99 17.65
CA ARG A 13 4.95 -5.70 16.89
C ARG A 13 4.62 -5.40 15.43
N PHE A 14 5.59 -4.89 14.68
CA PHE A 14 5.48 -4.81 13.24
C PHE A 14 5.71 -6.19 12.60
N PHE A 15 4.90 -6.45 11.57
CA PHE A 15 5.00 -7.59 10.68
C PHE A 15 5.21 -7.09 9.25
N ARG A 16 6.26 -7.59 8.61
CA ARG A 16 6.64 -7.22 7.27
C ARG A 16 5.87 -8.04 6.24
N GLY A 17 5.22 -7.37 5.29
CA GLY A 17 4.46 -8.05 4.24
C GLY A 17 4.47 -7.36 2.89
N ASN A 18 3.92 -8.06 1.88
CA ASN A 18 3.63 -7.51 0.58
C ASN A 18 2.20 -7.89 0.18
N LEU A 19 1.48 -6.94 -0.46
CA LEU A 19 0.08 -7.14 -0.88
C LEU A 19 -0.09 -7.25 -2.40
N HIS A 20 0.99 -7.15 -3.18
CA HIS A 20 0.93 -7.12 -4.64
C HIS A 20 2.06 -7.94 -5.26
N CYS A 21 1.75 -9.14 -5.71
CA CYS A 21 2.66 -10.01 -6.45
C CYS A 21 1.89 -11.10 -7.19
N HIS A 22 2.52 -11.68 -8.20
CA HIS A 22 1.95 -12.63 -9.14
C HIS A 22 2.72 -13.95 -9.16
N SER A 23 2.00 -15.02 -9.48
CA SER A 23 2.56 -16.34 -9.72
C SER A 23 2.23 -16.85 -11.13
N SER A 24 2.66 -18.06 -11.44
CA SER A 24 2.30 -18.74 -12.69
C SER A 24 0.82 -19.20 -12.75
N ARG A 25 -0.01 -18.78 -11.77
CA ARG A 25 -1.47 -18.90 -11.85
C ARG A 25 -2.10 -17.77 -12.66
N SER A 26 -1.36 -16.69 -12.84
CA SER A 26 -1.62 -15.63 -13.83
C SER A 26 -0.40 -15.48 -14.74
N ASP A 27 0.33 -14.42 -14.67
CA ASP A 27 1.41 -14.03 -15.58
C ASP A 27 2.80 -13.94 -14.92
N GLY A 28 2.91 -14.34 -13.65
CA GLY A 28 4.19 -14.49 -12.97
C GLY A 28 4.96 -15.73 -13.43
N LEU A 29 6.28 -15.71 -13.26
CA LEU A 29 7.16 -16.79 -13.71
C LEU A 29 7.18 -18.00 -12.76
N LEU A 30 7.09 -17.77 -11.44
CA LEU A 30 7.24 -18.81 -10.42
C LEU A 30 5.88 -19.38 -9.98
N GLY A 31 5.86 -20.65 -9.56
CA GLY A 31 4.68 -21.23 -8.91
C GLY A 31 4.36 -20.58 -7.56
N PRO A 32 3.09 -20.68 -7.07
CA PRO A 32 2.68 -20.07 -5.81
C PRO A 32 3.59 -20.44 -4.61
N GLU A 33 3.99 -21.70 -4.52
CA GLU A 33 4.87 -22.20 -3.47
C GLU A 33 6.26 -21.55 -3.54
N GLU A 34 6.80 -21.39 -4.76
CA GLU A 34 8.11 -20.77 -4.99
C GLU A 34 8.08 -19.29 -4.66
N VAL A 35 6.98 -18.58 -5.00
CA VAL A 35 6.78 -17.16 -4.64
C VAL A 35 6.74 -17.01 -3.12
N VAL A 36 5.95 -17.83 -2.41
CA VAL A 36 5.86 -17.80 -0.93
C VAL A 36 7.22 -18.06 -0.29
N VAL A 37 7.96 -19.07 -0.78
CA VAL A 37 9.32 -19.38 -0.28
C VAL A 37 10.25 -18.19 -0.51
N ALA A 38 10.21 -17.55 -1.69
CA ALA A 38 11.07 -16.41 -1.99
C ALA A 38 10.83 -15.21 -1.05
N TYR A 39 9.58 -14.89 -0.73
CA TYR A 39 9.25 -13.83 0.21
C TYR A 39 9.62 -14.19 1.65
N ARG A 40 9.36 -15.43 2.09
CA ARG A 40 9.77 -15.93 3.41
C ARG A 40 11.29 -15.85 3.58
N ASP A 41 12.06 -16.32 2.61
CA ASP A 41 13.54 -16.32 2.62
C ASP A 41 14.10 -14.88 2.60
N ALA A 42 13.35 -13.93 2.03
CA ALA A 42 13.68 -12.51 2.07
C ALA A 42 13.30 -11.82 3.40
N GLY A 43 12.78 -12.57 4.38
CA GLY A 43 12.48 -12.08 5.72
C GLY A 43 11.12 -11.38 5.85
N TYR A 44 10.15 -11.72 5.00
CA TYR A 44 8.77 -11.29 5.16
C TYR A 44 8.05 -12.21 6.16
N ASP A 45 7.11 -11.66 6.92
CA ASP A 45 6.24 -12.38 7.84
C ASP A 45 4.94 -12.81 7.14
N PHE A 46 4.47 -12.05 6.13
CA PHE A 46 3.25 -12.40 5.40
C PHE A 46 3.25 -11.95 3.95
N LEU A 47 2.36 -12.56 3.17
CA LEU A 47 2.17 -12.27 1.75
C LEU A 47 0.69 -12.33 1.38
N CYS A 48 0.23 -11.39 0.53
CA CYS A 48 -0.97 -11.57 -0.27
C CYS A 48 -0.54 -11.86 -1.71
N LEU A 49 -0.70 -13.10 -2.16
CA LEU A 49 -0.52 -13.44 -3.55
C LEU A 49 -1.76 -12.99 -4.33
N SER A 50 -1.57 -12.03 -5.23
CA SER A 50 -2.64 -11.28 -5.89
C SER A 50 -2.72 -11.57 -7.38
N ASP A 51 -2.65 -12.84 -7.78
CA ASP A 51 -2.81 -13.25 -9.18
C ASP A 51 -4.01 -12.57 -9.83
N HIS A 52 -3.92 -12.24 -11.12
CA HIS A 52 -4.99 -11.63 -11.89
C HIS A 52 -6.28 -12.45 -11.84
N PHE A 53 -7.39 -11.79 -11.50
CA PHE A 53 -8.72 -12.37 -11.43
C PHE A 53 -9.49 -12.03 -12.71
N GLU A 54 -9.15 -12.73 -13.78
CA GLU A 54 -9.65 -12.51 -15.13
C GLU A 54 -10.08 -13.83 -15.79
N GLU A 55 -10.87 -13.73 -16.87
CA GLU A 55 -11.40 -14.88 -17.59
C GLU A 55 -10.31 -15.81 -18.12
N GLU A 56 -9.22 -15.23 -18.63
CA GLU A 56 -8.05 -15.93 -19.13
C GLU A 56 -7.44 -16.87 -18.07
N TYR A 57 -7.48 -16.47 -16.81
CA TYR A 57 -6.94 -17.24 -15.68
C TYR A 57 -8.04 -18.01 -14.91
N GLY A 58 -9.27 -18.00 -15.42
CA GLY A 58 -10.41 -18.77 -14.91
C GLY A 58 -11.01 -18.22 -13.62
N TRP A 59 -10.92 -16.93 -13.36
CA TRP A 59 -11.53 -16.24 -12.21
C TRP A 59 -11.20 -16.90 -10.87
N ARG A 60 -9.90 -17.05 -10.55
CA ARG A 60 -9.45 -17.82 -9.38
C ARG A 60 -8.75 -16.94 -8.36
N VAL A 61 -9.08 -17.15 -7.10
CA VAL A 61 -8.23 -16.77 -5.96
C VAL A 61 -7.27 -17.92 -5.69
N THR A 62 -5.97 -17.66 -5.73
CA THR A 62 -4.94 -18.67 -5.45
C THR A 62 -4.94 -19.01 -3.98
N ASP A 63 -5.32 -20.26 -3.65
CA ASP A 63 -5.38 -20.72 -2.24
C ASP A 63 -3.98 -21.08 -1.71
N THR A 64 -3.46 -20.19 -0.89
CA THR A 64 -2.13 -20.31 -0.28
C THR A 64 -2.18 -20.74 1.19
N ARG A 65 -3.36 -21.14 1.74
CA ARG A 65 -3.51 -21.48 3.17
C ARG A 65 -2.64 -22.65 3.61
N ALA A 66 -2.40 -23.60 2.72
CA ALA A 66 -1.52 -24.74 3.00
C ALA A 66 -0.02 -24.37 3.13
N LEU A 67 0.35 -23.13 2.77
CA LEU A 67 1.73 -22.63 2.80
C LEU A 67 2.03 -21.83 4.09
N ARG A 68 1.05 -21.68 4.98
CA ARG A 68 1.18 -20.99 6.28
C ARG A 68 1.89 -21.88 7.29
N ASP A 69 2.65 -21.24 8.19
CA ASP A 69 3.23 -21.88 9.38
C ASP A 69 3.25 -20.89 10.57
N GLU A 70 3.94 -21.25 11.65
CA GLU A 70 4.02 -20.43 12.86
C GLU A 70 4.77 -19.08 12.67
N ASN A 71 5.61 -18.97 11.64
CA ASN A 71 6.49 -17.83 11.39
C ASN A 71 6.13 -17.08 10.10
N PHE A 72 5.18 -17.60 9.30
CA PHE A 72 4.76 -16.99 8.04
C PHE A 72 3.29 -17.27 7.75
N THR A 73 2.55 -16.21 7.39
CA THR A 73 1.16 -16.38 6.98
C THR A 73 0.88 -15.80 5.58
N THR A 74 -0.28 -16.12 5.03
CA THR A 74 -0.75 -15.55 3.77
C THR A 74 -2.14 -14.99 3.94
N ILE A 75 -2.41 -13.86 3.30
CA ILE A 75 -3.75 -13.32 3.13
C ILE A 75 -4.20 -13.74 1.73
N LEU A 76 -5.36 -14.38 1.60
CA LEU A 76 -5.89 -14.70 0.28
C LEU A 76 -6.33 -13.42 -0.41
N GLY A 77 -6.04 -13.28 -1.69
CA GLY A 77 -6.42 -12.11 -2.45
C GLY A 77 -6.27 -12.31 -3.94
N ALA A 78 -6.59 -11.28 -4.69
CA ALA A 78 -6.43 -11.26 -6.13
C ALA A 78 -6.35 -9.83 -6.65
N GLU A 79 -5.84 -9.65 -7.84
CA GLU A 79 -5.91 -8.41 -8.59
C GLU A 79 -7.17 -8.41 -9.46
N LEU A 80 -8.09 -7.49 -9.18
CA LEU A 80 -9.36 -7.31 -9.88
C LEU A 80 -9.27 -6.12 -10.81
N SER A 81 -9.90 -6.20 -11.98
CA SER A 81 -10.06 -5.06 -12.89
C SER A 81 -11.42 -4.40 -12.72
N SER A 82 -11.49 -3.08 -12.92
CA SER A 82 -12.74 -2.31 -12.88
C SER A 82 -13.54 -2.40 -14.18
N ALA A 83 -12.87 -2.77 -15.28
CA ALA A 83 -13.42 -2.91 -16.63
C ALA A 83 -12.42 -3.74 -17.46
N PRO A 84 -12.80 -4.20 -18.67
CA PRO A 84 -11.84 -4.75 -19.63
C PRO A 84 -10.67 -3.79 -19.84
N TRP A 85 -9.46 -4.33 -20.01
CA TRP A 85 -8.22 -3.54 -20.05
C TRP A 85 -8.15 -2.54 -21.23
N GLU A 86 -8.90 -2.78 -22.30
CA GLU A 86 -9.02 -1.88 -23.44
C GLU A 86 -9.90 -0.65 -23.17
N GLU A 87 -10.70 -0.69 -22.10
CA GLU A 87 -11.58 0.42 -21.79
C GLU A 87 -10.82 1.60 -21.21
N ARG A 88 -11.24 2.77 -21.64
CA ARG A 88 -10.66 4.02 -21.15
C ARG A 88 -10.94 4.19 -19.65
N ASN A 89 -9.89 4.53 -18.89
CA ASN A 89 -9.91 4.69 -17.44
C ASN A 89 -10.19 3.39 -16.67
N ALA A 90 -10.00 2.23 -17.29
CA ALA A 90 -9.91 0.99 -16.53
C ALA A 90 -8.79 1.10 -15.50
N TYR A 91 -9.02 0.59 -14.30
CA TYR A 91 -8.04 0.54 -13.23
C TYR A 91 -8.12 -0.80 -12.52
N TRP A 92 -7.06 -1.15 -11.83
CA TRP A 92 -6.92 -2.41 -11.11
C TRP A 92 -6.87 -2.17 -9.61
N VAL A 93 -7.29 -3.17 -8.87
CA VAL A 93 -7.19 -3.18 -7.41
C VAL A 93 -6.67 -4.52 -6.91
N THR A 94 -5.79 -4.52 -5.93
CA THR A 94 -5.64 -5.71 -5.08
C THR A 94 -6.77 -5.73 -4.07
N ALA A 95 -7.46 -6.86 -3.97
CA ALA A 95 -8.42 -7.16 -2.91
C ALA A 95 -7.81 -8.22 -1.98
N ALA A 96 -7.26 -7.82 -0.85
CA ALA A 96 -6.71 -8.72 0.17
C ALA A 96 -7.79 -9.11 1.18
N GLY A 97 -8.00 -10.41 1.41
CA GLY A 97 -9.04 -10.95 2.29
C GLY A 97 -10.20 -11.59 1.53
N LEU A 98 -9.96 -12.08 0.32
CA LEU A 98 -10.98 -12.78 -0.46
C LEU A 98 -11.16 -14.23 0.01
N PRO A 99 -12.39 -14.78 -0.04
CA PRO A 99 -12.61 -16.20 0.13
C PRO A 99 -12.10 -16.99 -1.10
N PRO A 100 -11.68 -18.25 -0.94
CA PRO A 100 -11.13 -19.03 -2.06
C PRO A 100 -12.15 -19.36 -3.16
N ASP A 101 -13.43 -19.26 -2.85
CA ASP A 101 -14.58 -19.47 -3.76
C ASP A 101 -15.18 -18.15 -4.27
N PHE A 102 -14.43 -17.06 -4.22
CA PHE A 102 -14.84 -15.77 -4.78
C PHE A 102 -15.15 -15.92 -6.26
N GLY A 103 -16.40 -15.68 -6.63
CA GLY A 103 -16.90 -15.96 -7.99
C GLY A 103 -16.63 -14.82 -8.97
N ALA A 104 -16.66 -15.15 -10.27
CA ALA A 104 -16.52 -14.20 -11.36
C ALA A 104 -17.55 -13.04 -11.26
N PRO A 105 -17.20 -11.83 -11.75
CA PRO A 105 -18.16 -10.74 -11.91
C PRO A 105 -19.16 -11.03 -13.05
N PRO A 106 -20.27 -10.30 -13.12
CA PRO A 106 -21.06 -10.25 -14.35
C PRO A 106 -20.23 -9.75 -15.53
N ALA A 107 -20.46 -10.29 -16.72
CA ALA A 107 -19.67 -9.98 -17.90
C ALA A 107 -19.71 -8.49 -18.32
N ASP A 108 -20.74 -7.78 -17.91
CA ASP A 108 -20.99 -6.36 -18.21
C ASP A 108 -20.74 -5.43 -17.02
N ASP A 109 -20.30 -5.94 -15.86
CA ASP A 109 -19.98 -5.13 -14.68
C ASP A 109 -18.79 -5.72 -13.89
N HIS A 110 -17.58 -5.56 -14.37
CA HIS A 110 -16.35 -5.97 -13.69
C HIS A 110 -16.20 -5.30 -12.31
N ALA A 111 -16.64 -4.05 -12.20
CA ALA A 111 -16.54 -3.28 -10.96
C ALA A 111 -17.44 -3.85 -9.84
N GLU A 112 -18.41 -4.71 -10.17
CA GLU A 112 -19.18 -5.45 -9.16
C GLU A 112 -18.28 -6.33 -8.29
N ALA A 113 -17.24 -6.97 -8.84
CA ALA A 113 -16.30 -7.75 -8.07
C ALA A 113 -15.55 -6.88 -7.03
N ILE A 114 -15.20 -5.64 -7.37
CA ILE A 114 -14.54 -4.70 -6.44
C ILE A 114 -15.49 -4.35 -5.29
N ARG A 115 -16.76 -4.01 -5.59
CA ARG A 115 -17.77 -3.71 -4.56
C ARG A 115 -18.00 -4.91 -3.65
N ARG A 116 -18.19 -6.09 -4.23
CA ARG A 116 -18.42 -7.34 -3.49
C ARG A 116 -17.21 -7.72 -2.62
N ALA A 117 -15.98 -7.53 -3.11
CA ALA A 117 -14.77 -7.74 -2.31
C ALA A 117 -14.76 -6.86 -1.05
N ALA A 118 -15.07 -5.57 -1.19
CA ALA A 118 -15.18 -4.65 -0.06
C ALA A 118 -16.31 -5.04 0.91
N ASP A 119 -17.47 -5.43 0.40
CA ASP A 119 -18.63 -5.88 1.21
C ASP A 119 -18.31 -7.16 2.01
N LEU A 120 -17.46 -8.02 1.47
CA LEU A 120 -16.92 -9.21 2.17
C LEU A 120 -15.82 -8.88 3.18
N GLY A 121 -15.42 -7.62 3.29
CA GLY A 121 -14.43 -7.14 4.24
C GLY A 121 -12.99 -7.19 3.75
N ALA A 122 -12.74 -7.37 2.46
CA ALA A 122 -11.39 -7.27 1.89
C ALA A 122 -10.83 -5.85 2.04
N PHE A 123 -9.51 -5.75 2.16
CA PHE A 123 -8.79 -4.49 2.03
C PHE A 123 -8.50 -4.24 0.55
N VAL A 124 -9.15 -3.24 -0.02
CA VAL A 124 -9.12 -2.94 -1.47
C VAL A 124 -8.17 -1.79 -1.74
N VAL A 125 -7.20 -1.99 -2.63
CA VAL A 125 -6.14 -1.05 -2.95
C VAL A 125 -6.17 -0.71 -4.44
N MET A 126 -6.33 0.54 -4.82
CA MET A 126 -6.12 1.00 -6.19
C MET A 126 -4.66 0.86 -6.56
N LEU A 127 -4.37 0.10 -7.61
CA LEU A 127 -3.02 -0.22 -8.04
C LEU A 127 -2.51 0.73 -9.13
N HIS A 128 -1.21 0.95 -9.12
CA HIS A 128 -0.39 1.60 -10.14
C HIS A 128 -1.13 2.63 -11.04
N PRO A 129 -1.82 3.65 -10.49
CA PRO A 129 -2.57 4.61 -11.30
C PRO A 129 -1.66 5.37 -12.28
N GLY A 130 -0.36 5.49 -11.98
CA GLY A 130 0.65 6.05 -12.88
C GLY A 130 0.93 5.17 -14.10
N LEU A 131 0.99 3.83 -13.94
CA LEU A 131 1.16 2.87 -15.04
C LEU A 131 0.01 3.00 -16.03
N ASN A 132 -1.20 3.00 -15.53
CA ASN A 132 -2.42 3.09 -16.33
C ASN A 132 -2.65 4.49 -16.91
N ASN A 133 -1.80 5.46 -16.56
CA ASN A 133 -1.98 6.87 -16.92
C ASN A 133 -3.38 7.38 -16.56
N LEU A 134 -3.90 6.93 -15.42
CA LEU A 134 -5.24 7.27 -14.95
C LEU A 134 -5.31 8.76 -14.61
N PRO A 135 -6.13 9.57 -15.30
CA PRO A 135 -6.16 10.99 -15.05
C PRO A 135 -6.97 11.29 -13.78
N LEU A 136 -6.45 12.16 -12.91
CA LEU A 136 -7.17 12.59 -11.71
C LEU A 136 -8.56 13.20 -12.04
N ALA A 137 -8.72 13.82 -13.21
CA ALA A 137 -10.00 14.35 -13.66
C ALA A 137 -11.08 13.26 -13.87
N ALA A 138 -10.68 12.00 -14.04
CA ALA A 138 -11.62 10.89 -14.16
C ALA A 138 -12.04 10.31 -12.80
N ALA A 139 -11.36 10.68 -11.71
CA ALA A 139 -11.52 10.02 -10.40
C ALA A 139 -12.98 9.95 -9.92
N ASP A 140 -13.74 11.07 -10.04
CA ASP A 140 -15.12 11.11 -9.55
C ASP A 140 -16.08 10.21 -10.35
N GLY A 141 -15.67 9.76 -11.54
CA GLY A 141 -16.46 8.88 -12.40
C GLY A 141 -15.95 7.43 -12.44
N LEU A 142 -14.94 7.08 -11.63
CA LEU A 142 -14.43 5.72 -11.58
C LEU A 142 -15.45 4.78 -10.92
N PRO A 143 -15.78 3.65 -11.57
CA PRO A 143 -16.70 2.68 -10.98
C PRO A 143 -16.11 2.08 -9.70
N ALA A 144 -16.95 1.89 -8.66
CA ALA A 144 -16.56 1.32 -7.37
C ALA A 144 -15.42 2.05 -6.61
N LEU A 145 -15.18 3.34 -6.88
CA LEU A 145 -14.16 4.13 -6.16
C LEU A 145 -14.45 4.20 -4.65
N ASP A 146 -15.69 4.19 -4.25
CA ASP A 146 -16.16 4.20 -2.86
C ASP A 146 -15.79 2.91 -2.09
N ALA A 147 -15.47 1.84 -2.80
CA ALA A 147 -14.97 0.60 -2.24
C ALA A 147 -13.44 0.60 -2.01
N VAL A 148 -12.72 1.61 -2.53
CA VAL A 148 -11.25 1.68 -2.43
C VAL A 148 -10.82 2.20 -1.07
N HIS A 149 -9.99 1.43 -0.35
CA HIS A 149 -9.45 1.77 0.95
C HIS A 149 -8.10 2.49 0.87
N ALA A 150 -7.27 2.18 -0.13
CA ALA A 150 -5.92 2.73 -0.27
C ALA A 150 -5.53 2.92 -1.74
N VAL A 151 -4.49 3.74 -1.97
CA VAL A 151 -3.91 3.99 -3.30
C VAL A 151 -2.43 3.63 -3.29
N GLU A 152 -1.98 2.88 -4.30
CA GLU A 152 -0.59 2.53 -4.47
C GLU A 152 0.21 3.75 -4.95
N VAL A 153 1.03 4.29 -4.04
CA VAL A 153 1.89 5.47 -4.30
C VAL A 153 3.22 5.09 -4.92
N TYR A 154 3.62 3.83 -4.81
CA TYR A 154 4.84 3.29 -5.38
C TYR A 154 4.65 1.85 -5.82
N ASN A 155 5.03 1.56 -7.06
CA ASN A 155 5.06 0.23 -7.65
C ASN A 155 6.50 -0.11 -8.05
N HIS A 156 7.05 -1.17 -7.43
CA HIS A 156 8.46 -1.49 -7.60
C HIS A 156 8.78 -2.10 -8.98
N ASN A 157 7.92 -2.96 -9.50
CA ASN A 157 8.08 -3.53 -10.84
C ASN A 157 8.15 -2.42 -11.90
N CYS A 158 7.21 -1.48 -11.88
CA CYS A 158 7.23 -0.31 -12.76
C CYS A 158 8.54 0.47 -12.64
N ALA A 159 9.05 0.68 -11.41
CA ALA A 159 10.28 1.41 -11.18
C ALA A 159 11.51 0.70 -11.73
N MET A 160 11.55 -0.65 -11.69
CA MET A 160 12.73 -1.44 -12.03
C MET A 160 12.70 -2.01 -13.46
N ALA A 161 11.53 -2.30 -14.02
CA ALA A 161 11.42 -3.00 -15.30
C ALA A 161 11.59 -2.08 -16.51
N ALA A 162 10.61 -1.28 -16.85
CA ALA A 162 10.64 -0.52 -18.10
C ALA A 162 10.01 0.87 -18.03
N LEU A 163 9.29 1.20 -16.98
CA LEU A 163 8.47 2.41 -16.90
C LEU A 163 8.68 3.16 -15.57
N PRO A 164 9.92 3.58 -15.23
CA PRO A 164 10.20 4.21 -13.93
C PRO A 164 9.40 5.51 -13.71
N ASP A 165 9.10 6.25 -14.78
CA ASP A 165 8.27 7.45 -14.70
C ASP A 165 6.79 7.18 -14.39
N ARG A 166 6.35 5.91 -14.48
CA ARG A 166 5.00 5.45 -14.19
C ARG A 166 4.84 4.77 -12.84
N SER A 167 5.92 4.65 -12.08
CA SER A 167 5.94 3.96 -10.77
C SER A 167 5.28 4.75 -9.63
N ASN A 168 4.95 6.03 -9.84
CA ASN A 168 4.45 6.94 -8.82
C ASN A 168 2.95 7.21 -8.96
N GLY A 169 2.18 6.85 -7.93
CA GLY A 169 0.73 7.09 -7.81
C GLY A 169 0.34 8.16 -6.79
N ALA A 170 1.31 8.87 -6.18
CA ALA A 170 1.03 9.84 -5.12
C ALA A 170 0.10 10.99 -5.59
N TYR A 171 0.16 11.36 -6.87
CA TYR A 171 -0.75 12.38 -7.44
C TYR A 171 -2.23 11.97 -7.33
N MET A 172 -2.53 10.67 -7.49
CA MET A 172 -3.89 10.14 -7.37
C MET A 172 -4.32 10.12 -5.90
N LEU A 173 -3.46 9.63 -4.99
CA LEU A 173 -3.70 9.67 -3.56
C LEU A 173 -4.03 11.10 -3.09
N ASP A 174 -3.13 12.04 -3.35
CA ASP A 174 -3.27 13.43 -2.90
C ASP A 174 -4.52 14.08 -3.52
N GLY A 175 -4.80 13.83 -4.79
CA GLY A 175 -5.99 14.34 -5.45
C GLY A 175 -7.31 13.78 -4.90
N LEU A 176 -7.36 12.50 -4.54
CA LEU A 176 -8.53 11.89 -3.88
C LEU A 176 -8.73 12.45 -2.48
N LEU A 177 -7.64 12.63 -1.72
CA LEU A 177 -7.70 13.24 -0.39
C LEU A 177 -8.20 14.70 -0.43
N GLU A 178 -7.78 15.49 -1.43
CA GLU A 178 -8.27 16.85 -1.66
C GLU A 178 -9.77 16.88 -1.99
N LYS A 179 -10.27 15.89 -2.71
CA LYS A 179 -11.70 15.70 -3.01
C LYS A 179 -12.50 15.19 -1.79
N GLY A 180 -11.85 14.89 -0.67
CA GLY A 180 -12.48 14.47 0.58
C GLY A 180 -12.61 12.95 0.75
N HIS A 181 -12.07 12.15 -0.16
CA HIS A 181 -12.01 10.70 0.02
C HIS A 181 -11.07 10.35 1.18
N LYS A 182 -11.44 9.34 1.98
CA LYS A 182 -10.63 8.90 3.14
C LYS A 182 -9.82 7.66 2.77
N VAL A 183 -8.93 7.81 1.79
CA VAL A 183 -8.07 6.72 1.32
C VAL A 183 -6.72 6.71 2.03
N LEU A 184 -6.15 5.52 2.19
CA LEU A 184 -4.88 5.28 2.84
C LEU A 184 -3.74 5.12 1.81
N VAL A 185 -2.52 4.98 2.29
CA VAL A 185 -1.33 4.75 1.44
C VAL A 185 -1.11 3.26 1.23
N ASN A 186 -0.76 2.87 0.01
CA ASN A 186 -0.17 1.56 -0.31
C ASN A 186 1.10 1.74 -1.13
N ALA A 187 1.97 0.76 -1.10
CA ALA A 187 3.06 0.55 -2.04
C ALA A 187 3.28 -0.96 -2.20
N GLY A 188 3.76 -1.41 -3.33
CA GLY A 188 3.90 -2.83 -3.58
C GLY A 188 5.03 -3.18 -4.53
N ASP A 189 5.36 -4.46 -4.59
CA ASP A 189 6.35 -4.95 -5.54
C ASP A 189 5.76 -5.11 -6.94
N ASP A 190 4.53 -5.62 -7.04
CA ASP A 190 3.97 -6.07 -8.33
C ASP A 190 4.91 -7.10 -8.99
N ALA A 191 5.45 -8.00 -8.15
CA ALA A 191 6.50 -8.91 -8.57
C ALA A 191 5.95 -10.02 -9.46
N HIS A 192 6.55 -10.19 -10.63
CA HIS A 192 6.25 -11.28 -11.57
C HIS A 192 7.37 -12.30 -11.63
N PHE A 193 8.52 -12.04 -10.98
CA PHE A 193 9.73 -12.85 -11.02
C PHE A 193 10.33 -13.03 -12.43
N GLY A 194 9.85 -12.25 -13.38
CA GLY A 194 10.38 -12.19 -14.74
C GLY A 194 11.65 -11.36 -14.87
N HIS A 195 11.90 -10.46 -13.92
CA HIS A 195 13.09 -9.62 -13.86
C HIS A 195 13.78 -9.76 -12.50
N PRO A 196 15.13 -9.82 -12.42
CA PRO A 196 15.84 -10.07 -11.15
C PRO A 196 15.61 -9.04 -10.06
N ARG A 197 15.12 -7.85 -10.40
CA ARG A 197 14.92 -6.71 -9.49
C ARG A 197 13.47 -6.27 -9.36
N ASP A 198 12.50 -7.05 -9.79
CA ASP A 198 11.06 -6.71 -9.73
C ASP A 198 10.40 -6.99 -8.37
N ARG A 199 11.18 -7.32 -7.35
CA ARG A 199 10.71 -7.77 -6.03
C ARG A 199 11.55 -7.23 -4.88
N PHE A 200 10.97 -7.25 -3.68
CA PHE A 200 11.61 -6.87 -2.41
C PHE A 200 12.01 -5.40 -2.32
N GLY A 201 11.38 -4.52 -3.09
CA GLY A 201 11.71 -3.11 -3.16
C GLY A 201 10.67 -2.16 -2.56
N GLY A 202 9.51 -2.68 -2.18
CA GLY A 202 8.47 -1.95 -1.46
C GLY A 202 7.65 -2.90 -0.61
N TRP A 203 7.54 -2.62 0.70
CA TRP A 203 6.80 -3.49 1.62
C TRP A 203 6.03 -2.70 2.67
N VAL A 204 5.04 -3.36 3.28
CA VAL A 204 4.29 -2.83 4.42
C VAL A 204 4.87 -3.36 5.74
N GLU A 205 4.89 -2.50 6.74
CA GLU A 205 5.11 -2.84 8.14
C GLU A 205 3.78 -2.65 8.88
N VAL A 206 3.07 -3.75 9.17
CA VAL A 206 1.76 -3.74 9.83
C VAL A 206 1.94 -3.97 11.31
N TYR A 207 1.45 -3.03 12.14
CA TYR A 207 1.48 -3.20 13.59
C TYR A 207 0.26 -3.99 14.07
N CYS A 208 0.52 -5.16 14.64
CA CYS A 208 -0.50 -6.12 15.05
C CYS A 208 -0.04 -6.91 16.28
N ASP A 209 -0.99 -7.47 17.03
CA ASP A 209 -0.72 -8.29 18.21
C ASP A 209 -0.29 -9.73 17.86
N GLN A 210 -0.69 -10.22 16.69
CA GLN A 210 -0.40 -11.57 16.26
C GLN A 210 -0.25 -11.69 14.74
N LEU A 211 0.51 -12.69 14.30
CA LEU A 211 0.69 -13.04 12.89
C LEU A 211 -0.49 -13.90 12.42
N ASP A 212 -1.63 -13.26 12.21
CA ASP A 212 -2.87 -13.88 11.78
C ASP A 212 -3.51 -13.06 10.65
N PRO A 213 -4.06 -13.70 9.58
CA PRO A 213 -4.62 -12.98 8.44
C PRO A 213 -5.71 -11.98 8.79
N ASP A 214 -6.63 -12.33 9.68
CA ASP A 214 -7.75 -11.46 10.05
C ASP A 214 -7.26 -10.28 10.90
N ALA A 215 -6.32 -10.53 11.85
CA ALA A 215 -5.71 -9.49 12.67
C ALA A 215 -4.88 -8.50 11.81
N LEU A 216 -4.15 -9.00 10.82
CA LEU A 216 -3.43 -8.18 9.84
C LEU A 216 -4.39 -7.33 9.00
N LEU A 217 -5.49 -7.90 8.49
CA LEU A 217 -6.52 -7.18 7.74
C LEU A 217 -7.19 -6.09 8.57
N ASP A 218 -7.50 -6.36 9.83
CA ASP A 218 -8.06 -5.38 10.75
C ASP A 218 -7.08 -4.23 11.02
N SER A 219 -5.79 -4.52 11.12
CA SER A 219 -4.74 -3.52 11.28
C SER A 219 -4.56 -2.68 10.01
N LEU A 220 -4.60 -3.29 8.83
CA LEU A 220 -4.57 -2.60 7.54
C LEU A 220 -5.77 -1.64 7.41
N LYS A 221 -7.00 -2.12 7.64
CA LYS A 221 -8.22 -1.29 7.59
C LYS A 221 -8.22 -0.17 8.62
N ALA A 222 -7.61 -0.37 9.77
CA ALA A 222 -7.47 0.64 10.81
C ALA A 222 -6.32 1.64 10.57
N GLY A 223 -5.51 1.44 9.51
CA GLY A 223 -4.38 2.30 9.20
C GLY A 223 -3.17 2.13 10.13
N ARG A 224 -3.08 1.04 10.91
CA ARG A 224 -1.96 0.74 11.81
C ARG A 224 -0.78 0.12 11.04
N TYR A 225 -0.24 0.88 10.12
CA TYR A 225 0.88 0.46 9.27
C TYR A 225 1.53 1.65 8.59
N TYR A 226 2.70 1.41 8.05
CA TYR A 226 3.35 2.30 7.09
C TYR A 226 3.97 1.48 5.94
N TRP A 227 4.27 2.14 4.82
CA TRP A 227 4.97 1.54 3.68
C TRP A 227 6.39 2.04 3.60
N THR A 228 7.29 1.19 3.12
CA THR A 228 8.70 1.51 3.07
C THR A 228 9.44 0.77 1.95
N GLN A 229 10.54 1.38 1.53
CA GLN A 229 11.59 0.81 0.70
C GLN A 229 12.87 0.51 1.53
N GLY A 230 12.84 0.81 2.86
CA GLY A 230 13.98 0.63 3.74
C GLY A 230 13.92 1.44 5.03
N PRO A 231 13.66 2.77 5.00
CA PRO A 231 13.55 3.54 6.23
C PRO A 231 12.42 3.04 7.13
N GLU A 232 12.66 3.07 8.44
CA GLU A 232 11.66 2.69 9.43
C GLU A 232 10.94 3.92 9.98
N LEU A 233 9.61 3.85 10.09
CA LEU A 233 8.81 4.75 10.92
C LEU A 233 8.56 4.05 12.26
N GLN A 234 9.21 4.52 13.32
CA GLN A 234 9.18 3.89 14.65
C GLN A 234 8.06 4.44 15.52
N GLU A 235 7.74 5.73 15.36
CA GLU A 235 6.66 6.40 16.09
C GLU A 235 6.10 7.57 15.29
N LEU A 236 4.76 7.73 15.34
CA LEU A 236 4.03 8.92 14.89
C LEU A 236 3.11 9.37 16.02
N LEU A 237 3.64 10.16 16.96
CA LEU A 237 2.92 10.58 18.17
C LEU A 237 2.26 11.94 17.99
N VAL A 238 0.93 11.97 18.03
CA VAL A 238 0.14 13.20 18.03
C VAL A 238 -0.27 13.54 19.46
N ASP A 239 0.04 14.77 19.92
CA ASP A 239 -0.43 15.34 21.16
C ASP A 239 -0.91 16.79 20.94
N GLY A 240 -2.21 16.99 20.92
CA GLY A 240 -2.82 18.23 20.47
C GLY A 240 -2.46 18.55 19.03
N ASP A 241 -1.85 19.71 18.80
CA ASP A 241 -1.37 20.14 17.47
C ASP A 241 0.10 19.75 17.19
N ARG A 242 0.72 18.95 18.03
CA ARG A 242 2.09 18.48 17.82
C ARG A 242 2.11 17.09 17.25
N LEU A 243 2.89 16.90 16.21
CA LEU A 243 3.28 15.59 15.69
C LEU A 243 4.78 15.40 15.92
N ARG A 244 5.14 14.39 16.73
CA ARG A 244 6.51 13.89 16.81
C ARG A 244 6.65 12.65 15.95
N VAL A 245 7.72 12.65 15.15
CA VAL A 245 8.08 11.54 14.26
C VAL A 245 9.41 10.96 14.73
N GLN A 246 9.49 9.64 14.89
CA GLN A 246 10.76 8.93 15.09
C GLN A 246 10.96 7.91 13.97
N THR A 247 12.20 7.86 13.45
CA THR A 247 12.56 7.04 12.30
C THR A 247 13.93 6.38 12.50
N SER A 248 14.29 5.44 11.60
CA SER A 248 15.69 5.12 11.36
C SER A 248 16.43 6.34 10.78
N ASP A 249 17.74 6.23 10.52
CA ASP A 249 18.54 7.29 9.91
C ASP A 249 17.87 7.87 8.65
N ALA A 250 17.57 9.17 8.67
CA ALA A 250 16.92 9.87 7.58
C ALA A 250 17.74 11.07 7.09
N TYR A 251 17.80 11.25 5.77
CA TYR A 251 18.26 12.48 5.13
C TYR A 251 17.20 13.59 5.24
N ALA A 252 15.91 13.21 5.14
CA ALA A 252 14.81 14.13 5.29
C ALA A 252 13.58 13.46 5.89
N ILE A 253 12.92 14.17 6.81
CA ILE A 253 11.58 13.85 7.32
C ILE A 253 10.69 15.03 6.92
N SER A 254 9.64 14.77 6.15
CA SER A 254 8.79 15.81 5.59
C SER A 254 7.33 15.58 5.95
N LEU A 255 6.61 16.65 6.26
CA LEU A 255 5.16 16.68 6.37
C LEU A 255 4.61 17.34 5.12
N THR A 256 3.79 16.61 4.35
CA THR A 256 3.23 17.07 3.08
C THR A 256 1.72 17.10 3.13
N THR A 257 1.09 18.00 2.35
CA THR A 257 -0.35 18.07 2.14
C THR A 257 -0.62 18.38 0.67
N GLY A 258 -1.86 18.31 0.23
CA GLY A 258 -2.27 18.71 -1.12
C GLY A 258 -2.85 20.11 -1.20
N GLY A 259 -3.34 20.46 -2.39
CA GLY A 259 -4.00 21.72 -2.70
C GLY A 259 -3.07 22.92 -2.79
N ASP A 260 -3.62 24.09 -2.59
CA ASP A 260 -2.89 25.38 -2.60
C ASP A 260 -1.93 25.53 -1.41
N ARG A 261 -1.94 24.58 -0.50
CA ARG A 261 -1.11 24.54 0.71
C ARG A 261 0.06 23.60 0.53
N TRP A 262 1.04 23.98 -0.23
CA TRP A 262 2.34 23.29 -0.31
C TRP A 262 3.24 23.58 0.92
N LEU A 263 2.65 23.78 2.10
CA LEU A 263 3.37 23.91 3.36
C LEU A 263 3.99 22.55 3.70
N CYS A 264 5.23 22.40 3.29
CA CYS A 264 6.07 21.30 3.74
C CYS A 264 6.91 21.80 4.92
N GLY A 265 6.63 21.28 6.10
CA GLY A 265 7.67 21.22 7.13
C GLY A 265 8.67 20.15 6.69
N SER A 266 9.95 20.41 6.73
CA SER A 266 10.96 19.37 6.52
C SER A 266 12.18 19.66 7.35
N GLU A 267 12.62 18.64 8.09
CA GLU A 267 14.00 18.58 8.59
C GLU A 267 14.87 17.95 7.51
N ARG A 268 15.88 18.69 7.08
CA ARG A 268 16.84 18.26 6.06
C ARG A 268 18.24 18.40 6.58
N HIS A 269 19.09 17.46 6.21
CA HIS A 269 20.51 17.50 6.51
C HIS A 269 21.30 17.74 5.23
N GLY A 270 22.30 18.65 5.33
CA GLY A 270 23.21 18.95 4.22
C GLY A 270 24.34 17.92 4.11
N GLU A 271 25.14 18.05 3.04
CA GLU A 271 26.32 17.22 2.86
C GLU A 271 27.28 17.35 4.06
N GLY A 272 27.70 16.19 4.60
CA GLY A 272 28.58 16.11 5.76
C GLY A 272 27.90 16.29 7.13
N VAL A 273 26.58 16.45 7.19
CA VAL A 273 25.78 16.46 8.43
C VAL A 273 25.30 15.06 8.73
N ALA A 274 25.29 14.66 10.01
CA ALA A 274 24.74 13.36 10.42
C ALA A 274 23.25 13.26 10.08
N PRO A 275 22.74 12.08 9.70
CA PRO A 275 21.30 11.87 9.49
C PRO A 275 20.50 12.21 10.75
N THR A 276 19.26 12.63 10.57
CA THR A 276 18.30 12.78 11.67
C THR A 276 17.50 11.50 11.91
N THR A 277 17.07 11.29 13.15
CA THR A 277 16.17 10.19 13.52
C THR A 277 14.85 10.69 14.09
N GLU A 278 14.66 12.02 14.17
CA GLU A 278 13.45 12.60 14.70
C GLU A 278 13.11 13.94 14.05
N ALA A 279 11.82 14.28 14.05
CA ALA A 279 11.32 15.59 13.69
C ALA A 279 10.05 15.91 14.49
N GLU A 280 9.79 17.21 14.69
CA GLU A 280 8.56 17.70 15.31
C GLU A 280 7.87 18.69 14.38
N PHE A 281 6.56 18.56 14.20
CA PHE A 281 5.75 19.41 13.33
C PHE A 281 4.55 19.99 14.07
N ASP A 282 4.19 21.23 13.71
CA ASP A 282 2.92 21.84 14.10
C ASP A 282 1.81 21.43 13.12
N LEU A 283 0.76 20.80 13.62
CA LEU A 283 -0.40 20.36 12.84
C LEU A 283 -1.46 21.45 12.69
N ALA A 284 -1.41 22.54 13.45
CA ALA A 284 -2.44 23.59 13.40
C ALA A 284 -2.66 24.16 11.99
N PRO A 285 -1.64 24.34 11.13
CA PRO A 285 -1.84 24.80 9.76
C PRO A 285 -2.62 23.84 8.85
N PHE A 286 -2.72 22.56 9.24
CA PHE A 286 -3.35 21.50 8.45
C PHE A 286 -4.78 21.19 8.89
N ARG A 287 -5.31 21.86 9.92
CA ARG A 287 -6.69 21.67 10.38
C ARG A 287 -7.69 21.86 9.25
N GLY A 288 -8.63 20.93 9.12
CA GLY A 288 -9.64 20.89 8.06
C GLY A 288 -9.13 20.41 6.70
N SER A 289 -7.89 19.91 6.66
CA SER A 289 -7.29 19.23 5.53
C SER A 289 -6.60 17.95 6.02
N TYR A 290 -5.74 17.36 5.21
CA TYR A 290 -4.89 16.23 5.59
C TYR A 290 -3.41 16.63 5.53
N CYS A 291 -2.58 15.85 6.19
CA CYS A 291 -1.14 15.82 5.97
C CYS A 291 -0.64 14.38 6.07
N ARG A 292 0.55 14.10 5.55
CA ARG A 292 1.19 12.80 5.63
C ARG A 292 2.71 12.93 5.77
N VAL A 293 3.33 12.00 6.48
CA VAL A 293 4.77 11.96 6.66
C VAL A 293 5.41 11.18 5.52
N ALA A 294 6.50 11.72 4.98
CA ALA A 294 7.39 11.03 4.08
C ALA A 294 8.83 11.13 4.63
N VAL A 295 9.50 10.00 4.66
CA VAL A 295 10.89 9.87 5.09
C VAL A 295 11.75 9.52 3.89
N VAL A 296 12.93 10.12 3.78
CA VAL A 296 13.94 9.78 2.78
C VAL A 296 15.22 9.42 3.52
N ASP A 297 15.76 8.23 3.29
CA ASP A 297 17.03 7.82 3.87
C ASP A 297 18.24 8.42 3.11
N PRO A 298 19.47 8.29 3.63
CA PRO A 298 20.68 8.79 2.94
C PRO A 298 20.92 8.16 1.56
N THR A 299 20.28 7.06 1.22
CA THR A 299 20.40 6.40 -0.10
C THR A 299 19.27 6.79 -1.08
N GLY A 300 18.31 7.61 -0.64
CA GLY A 300 17.17 8.06 -1.42
C GLY A 300 15.94 7.14 -1.36
N ARG A 301 15.98 6.05 -0.58
CA ARG A 301 14.81 5.18 -0.33
C ARG A 301 13.82 5.89 0.58
N ARG A 302 12.56 5.51 0.48
CA ARG A 302 11.46 6.24 1.11
C ARG A 302 10.62 5.36 2.03
N ALA A 303 10.00 6.01 3.03
CA ALA A 303 8.87 5.47 3.76
C ALA A 303 7.72 6.50 3.78
N TRP A 304 6.48 6.00 3.88
CA TRP A 304 5.25 6.81 3.82
C TRP A 304 4.29 6.41 4.93
N SER A 305 3.80 7.40 5.66
CA SER A 305 2.69 7.20 6.59
C SER A 305 1.35 7.27 5.89
N ASN A 306 0.33 6.75 6.53
CA ASN A 306 -1.05 7.06 6.19
C ASN A 306 -1.36 8.55 6.41
N PRO A 307 -2.38 9.10 5.72
CA PRO A 307 -2.84 10.46 5.94
C PRO A 307 -3.31 10.69 7.39
N ILE A 308 -3.02 11.88 7.90
CA ILE A 308 -3.40 12.39 9.21
C ILE A 308 -4.39 13.53 8.99
N TRP A 309 -5.50 13.52 9.70
CA TRP A 309 -6.51 14.58 9.68
C TRP A 309 -6.52 15.25 11.06
N PRO A 310 -5.85 16.42 11.23
CA PRO A 310 -5.80 17.18 12.48
C PRO A 310 -7.12 17.83 12.86
#